data_a66aba873396e5903f9cf6b4e8e6339f
#
_entry.id   a66aba873396e5903f9cf6b4e8e6339f
#
_cell.length_a   1.000
_cell.length_b   1.000
_cell.length_c   1.000
_cell.angle_alpha   90.00
_cell.angle_beta   90.00
_cell.angle_gamma   90.00
#
_symmetry.space_group_name_H-M   'P 1'
#
loop_
_entity.id
_entity.type
_entity.pdbx_description
1 polymer ?
#
loop_
_entity_poly.entity_id
_entity_poly.type
_entity_poly.pdbx_seq_one_letter_code
_entity_poly.pdbx_strand_id
1 'polypeptide(L)' 'MFGLNEAHWNIVKRAARGLNEAVSKMEKKDRQNDKLMIEVITKHHEPVKALIDRYKFVWTAGYLAGRVGRAGEYE' A
#
# COMPACT_ATOMS: atom_id res chain seq x y z
N MET A 1 5.54 -2.05 -13.32
CA MET A 1 5.19 -0.74 -12.79
C MET A 1 6.30 -0.25 -11.88
N PHE A 2 6.57 1.04 -11.83
CA PHE A 2 7.70 1.61 -11.07
C PHE A 2 9.07 0.98 -11.39
N GLY A 3 9.24 0.47 -12.60
CA GLY A 3 10.50 -0.19 -13.00
C GLY A 3 10.71 -1.58 -12.45
N LEU A 4 9.73 -2.13 -11.76
CA LEU A 4 9.81 -3.48 -11.20
C LEU A 4 9.48 -4.52 -12.26
N ASN A 5 10.15 -5.66 -12.20
CA ASN A 5 9.76 -6.79 -13.03
C ASN A 5 8.46 -7.41 -12.47
N GLU A 6 7.87 -8.31 -13.25
CA GLU A 6 6.57 -8.89 -12.87
C GLU A 6 6.63 -9.62 -11.53
N ALA A 7 7.68 -10.36 -11.27
CA ALA A 7 7.80 -11.11 -10.02
C ALA A 7 7.88 -10.15 -8.82
N HIS A 8 8.69 -9.11 -8.92
CA HIS A 8 8.81 -8.11 -7.86
C HIS A 8 7.51 -7.33 -7.70
N TRP A 9 6.87 -6.98 -8.81
CA TRP A 9 5.61 -6.28 -8.77
C TRP A 9 4.53 -7.11 -8.05
N ASN A 10 4.49 -8.42 -8.31
CA ASN A 10 3.54 -9.31 -7.62
C ASN A 10 3.78 -9.37 -6.12
N ILE A 11 5.05 -9.36 -5.70
CA ILE A 11 5.40 -9.31 -4.28
C ILE A 11 4.90 -8.00 -3.65
N VAL A 12 5.12 -6.88 -4.33
CA VAL A 12 4.66 -5.56 -3.85
C VAL A 12 3.14 -5.53 -3.76
N LYS A 13 2.44 -6.04 -4.77
CA LYS A 13 0.97 -6.08 -4.75
C LYS A 13 0.44 -6.91 -3.59
N ARG A 14 1.08 -8.03 -3.31
CA ARG A 14 0.67 -8.89 -2.19
C ARG A 14 0.82 -8.16 -0.86
N ALA A 15 1.95 -7.48 -0.66
CA ALA A 15 2.17 -6.70 0.55
C ALA A 15 1.17 -5.55 0.66
N ALA A 16 0.88 -4.87 -0.45
CA ALA A 16 -0.09 -3.78 -0.47
C ALA A 16 -1.51 -4.26 -0.15
N ARG A 17 -1.89 -5.43 -0.64
CA ARG A 17 -3.18 -6.03 -0.31
C ARG A 17 -3.25 -6.36 1.17
N GLY A 18 -2.16 -6.87 1.74
CA GLY A 18 -2.08 -7.11 3.19
C GLY A 18 -2.28 -5.84 3.99
N LEU A 19 -1.68 -4.73 3.54
CA LEU A 19 -1.88 -3.45 4.17
C LEU A 19 -3.36 -3.04 4.10
N ASN A 20 -3.98 -3.15 2.94
CA ASN A 20 -5.39 -2.79 2.77
C ASN A 20 -6.29 -3.62 3.68
N GLU A 21 -6.02 -4.91 3.80
CA GLU A 21 -6.79 -5.78 4.67
C GLU A 21 -6.63 -5.36 6.13
N ALA A 22 -5.40 -5.08 6.56
CA ALA A 22 -5.15 -4.62 7.92
C ALA A 22 -5.88 -3.32 8.22
N VAL A 23 -5.84 -2.36 7.28
CA VAL A 23 -6.52 -1.08 7.43
C VAL A 23 -8.04 -1.29 7.49
N SER A 24 -8.58 -2.19 6.68
CA SER A 24 -10.02 -2.43 6.67
C SER A 24 -10.54 -3.02 7.98
N LYS A 25 -9.68 -3.67 8.74
CA LYS A 25 -10.03 -4.22 10.06
C LYS A 25 -9.88 -3.21 11.19
N MET A 26 -9.28 -2.07 10.93
CA MET A 26 -9.11 -1.02 11.93
C MET A 26 -10.40 -0.23 12.10
N GLU A 27 -10.65 0.21 13.33
CA GLU A 27 -11.76 1.10 13.60
C GLU A 27 -11.48 2.47 12.94
N LYS A 28 -12.55 3.20 12.64
CA LYS A 28 -12.43 4.50 12.01
C LYS A 28 -11.52 5.44 12.78
N LYS A 29 -11.64 5.47 14.11
CA LYS A 29 -10.80 6.32 14.96
C LYS A 29 -9.32 5.95 14.84
N ASP A 30 -9.02 4.66 14.68
CA ASP A 30 -7.64 4.20 14.55
C ASP A 30 -7.08 4.56 13.19
N ARG A 31 -7.90 4.52 12.15
CA ARG A 31 -7.49 4.96 10.81
C ARG A 31 -7.19 6.45 10.75
N GLN A 32 -7.77 7.22 11.64
CA GLN A 32 -7.51 8.66 11.76
C GLN A 32 -6.31 8.96 12.63
N ASN A 33 -5.74 7.96 13.27
CA ASN A 33 -4.55 8.12 14.11
C ASN A 33 -3.32 7.95 13.23
N ASP A 34 -2.66 9.06 12.91
CA ASP A 34 -1.51 9.06 12.01
C ASP A 34 -0.38 8.16 12.51
N LYS A 35 -0.15 8.13 13.81
CA LYS A 35 0.91 7.30 14.39
C LYS A 35 0.64 5.83 14.16
N LEU A 36 -0.60 5.37 14.39
CA LEU A 36 -0.97 3.99 14.14
C LEU A 36 -0.89 3.65 12.66
N MET A 37 -1.33 4.56 11.80
CA MET A 37 -1.27 4.35 10.36
C MET A 37 0.17 4.22 9.88
N ILE A 38 1.06 5.06 10.40
CA ILE A 38 2.48 4.96 10.04
C ILE A 38 3.05 3.61 10.47
N GLU A 39 2.72 3.14 11.67
CA GLU A 39 3.18 1.84 12.16
C GLU A 39 2.70 0.70 11.27
N VAL A 40 1.43 0.70 10.90
CA VAL A 40 0.84 -0.34 10.05
C VAL A 40 1.49 -0.32 8.67
N ILE A 41 1.65 0.87 8.09
CA ILE A 41 2.28 1.03 6.78
C ILE A 41 3.72 0.53 6.83
N THR A 42 4.48 0.93 7.84
CA THR A 42 5.88 0.53 7.98
C THR A 42 6.00 -0.98 8.10
N LYS A 43 5.14 -1.60 8.90
CA LYS A 43 5.15 -3.04 9.07
C LYS A 43 4.96 -3.78 7.75
N HIS A 44 3.99 -3.32 6.94
CA HIS A 44 3.69 -4.00 5.68
C HIS A 44 4.67 -3.63 4.56
N HIS A 45 5.32 -2.48 4.67
CA HIS A 45 6.34 -2.06 3.72
C HIS A 45 7.68 -2.77 3.94
N GLU A 46 7.96 -3.19 5.16
CA GLU A 46 9.26 -3.78 5.53
C GLU A 46 9.72 -4.89 4.58
N PRO A 47 8.87 -5.88 4.21
CA PRO A 47 9.30 -6.96 3.31
C PRO A 47 9.65 -6.50 1.91
N VAL A 48 9.18 -5.34 1.49
CA VAL A 48 9.35 -4.84 0.12
C VAL A 48 10.07 -3.51 0.05
N LYS A 49 10.62 -3.04 1.17
CA LYS A 49 11.28 -1.72 1.20
C LYS A 49 12.47 -1.62 0.27
N ALA A 50 13.10 -2.74 -0.06
CA ALA A 50 14.21 -2.75 -1.00
C ALA A 50 13.74 -2.66 -2.45
N LEU A 51 12.46 -2.92 -2.72
CA LEU A 51 11.89 -2.91 -4.05
C LEU A 51 11.16 -1.61 -4.38
N ILE A 52 10.58 -0.97 -3.37
CA ILE A 52 9.72 0.18 -3.58
C ILE A 52 9.77 1.08 -2.33
N ASP A 53 9.80 2.40 -2.53
CA ASP A 53 9.79 3.32 -1.41
C ASP A 53 8.39 3.39 -0.77
N ARG A 54 8.33 3.99 0.42
CA ARG A 54 7.08 4.03 1.19
C ARG A 54 5.98 4.80 0.45
N TYR A 55 6.31 5.91 -0.17
CA TYR A 55 5.33 6.72 -0.89
C TYR A 55 4.67 5.91 -1.99
N LYS A 56 5.48 5.27 -2.83
CA LYS A 56 4.96 4.46 -3.93
C LYS A 56 4.20 3.23 -3.43
N PHE A 57 4.64 2.66 -2.31
CA PHE A 57 3.95 1.53 -1.71
C PHE A 57 2.54 1.93 -1.23
N VAL A 58 2.43 3.06 -0.54
CA VAL A 58 1.13 3.57 -0.09
C VAL A 58 0.25 3.91 -1.29
N TRP A 59 0.82 4.50 -2.34
CA TRP A 59 0.09 4.77 -3.56
C TRP A 59 -0.44 3.49 -4.18
N THR A 60 0.38 2.44 -4.23
CA THR A 60 -0.03 1.15 -4.77
C THR A 60 -1.19 0.56 -3.97
N ALA A 61 -1.10 0.61 -2.65
CA ALA A 61 -2.18 0.12 -1.79
C ALA A 61 -3.48 0.89 -2.06
N GLY A 62 -3.40 2.20 -2.18
CA GLY A 62 -4.55 3.03 -2.52
C GLY A 62 -5.13 2.70 -3.90
N TYR A 63 -4.25 2.47 -4.87
CA TYR A 63 -4.66 2.07 -6.21
C TYR A 63 -5.43 0.76 -6.19
N LEU A 64 -4.90 -0.25 -5.51
CA LEU A 64 -5.54 -1.57 -5.43
C LEU A 64 -6.87 -1.52 -4.68
N ALA A 65 -7.00 -0.59 -3.74
CA ALA A 65 -8.25 -0.40 -3.01
C ALA A 65 -9.26 0.49 -3.75
N GLY A 66 -8.87 1.01 -4.91
CA GLY A 66 -9.73 1.88 -5.71
C GLY A 66 -9.76 3.33 -5.26
N ARG A 67 -8.94 3.70 -4.27
CA ARG A 67 -8.96 5.08 -3.75
C ARG A 67 -8.29 6.09 -4.70
N VAL A 68 -7.25 5.66 -5.40
CA VAL A 68 -6.55 6.51 -6.36
C VAL A 68 -6.59 5.96 -7.78
N GLY A 69 -7.12 4.75 -7.93
CA GLY A 69 -7.17 4.09 -9.22
C GLY A 69 -7.98 4.83 -10.27
N ARG A 70 -8.99 5.57 -9.82
CA ARG A 70 -9.81 6.33 -10.74
C ARG A 70 -9.04 7.39 -11.48
N ALA A 71 -8.11 8.05 -10.82
CA ALA A 71 -7.25 9.01 -11.48
C ALA A 71 -6.40 8.32 -12.54
N GLY A 72 -5.87 7.14 -12.21
CA GLY A 72 -5.10 6.35 -13.16
C GLY A 72 -5.92 5.82 -14.31
N GLU A 73 -7.18 5.52 -14.07
CA GLU A 73 -8.09 5.01 -15.09
C GLU A 73 -8.30 5.99 -16.22
N TYR A 74 -8.12 7.25 -15.97
CA TYR A 74 -8.36 8.28 -16.97
C TYR A 74 -7.14 8.57 -17.84
N GLU A 75 -6.07 7.91 -17.59
CA GLU A 75 -4.83 8.06 -18.34
C GLU A 75 -4.89 7.34 -19.69
#